data_ee6dfb5114ae01d17f517d4a8c5509b5
#
_entry.id   ee6dfb5114ae01d17f517d4a8c5509b5
#
_cell.length_a   1.000
_cell.length_b   1.000
_cell.length_c   1.000
_cell.angle_alpha   90.00
_cell.angle_beta   90.00
_cell.angle_gamma   90.00
#
_symmetry.space_group_name_H-M   'P 1'
#
loop_
_entity.id
_entity.type
_entity.pdbx_description
1 polymer ?
#
loop_
_entity_poly.entity_id
_entity_poly.type
_entity_poly.pdbx_seq_one_letter_code
_entity_poly.pdbx_strand_id
1 'polypeptide(L)'
;MKLLYYIVLGVWYLFSLLPLRVHYIISDLMFWLLYGLLGYRRKVVYSNISSSFPEKSEEELRKIERGFYHFFCDYLVESVKLMTISKENLRRRMTFKGAEMIDEVVASGQSCAIYLGHLGNWEWVSSLPLWVTPKAQCGQIYHPLENKDFDRLFLKSRQRMGAVCIPMAETLRKILEYRKQNKPVVIGFISDQVPFWTNIHHWVDFLNHDTPVLTGAERIARKLKQAVFFLDMHRIRRGYYEAEIKLITREPEKMEQYEITTAYFRMLEESIRKAPEFWLWSHNRWKRTREEFNERFEVVNGKVLPKDTEFNRLCGLVK
;
A
#
# COMPACT_ATOMS: atom_id res chain seq x y z
N MET A 1 10.03 -26.66 -13.52
CA MET A 1 9.64 -25.49 -12.72
C MET A 1 10.66 -25.10 -11.63
N LYS A 2 11.11 -26.01 -10.75
CA LYS A 2 12.08 -25.69 -9.68
C LYS A 2 13.42 -25.09 -10.19
N LEU A 3 14.00 -25.61 -11.27
CA LEU A 3 15.27 -25.11 -11.83
C LEU A 3 15.13 -23.66 -12.32
N LEU A 4 14.04 -23.35 -13.03
CA LEU A 4 13.76 -21.97 -13.51
C LEU A 4 13.65 -20.99 -12.33
N TYR A 5 13.00 -21.40 -11.25
CA TYR A 5 12.93 -20.60 -10.02
C TYR A 5 14.32 -20.29 -9.46
N TYR A 6 15.21 -21.27 -9.34
CA TYR A 6 16.55 -21.04 -8.82
C TYR A 6 17.40 -20.15 -9.74
N ILE A 7 17.20 -20.26 -11.07
CA ILE A 7 17.84 -19.37 -12.04
C ILE A 7 17.35 -17.93 -11.83
N VAL A 8 16.03 -17.71 -11.78
CA VAL A 8 15.43 -16.40 -11.57
C VAL A 8 15.88 -15.81 -10.22
N LEU A 9 15.85 -16.61 -9.15
CA LEU A 9 16.33 -16.22 -7.83
C LEU A 9 17.81 -15.82 -7.86
N GLY A 10 18.65 -16.61 -8.55
CA GLY A 10 20.08 -16.32 -8.71
C GLY A 10 20.33 -15.01 -9.46
N VAL A 11 19.65 -14.81 -10.60
CA VAL A 11 19.73 -13.57 -11.38
C VAL A 11 19.26 -12.38 -10.55
N TRP A 12 18.12 -12.49 -9.86
CA TRP A 12 17.59 -11.44 -8.98
C TRP A 12 18.59 -11.10 -7.87
N TYR A 13 19.15 -12.13 -7.22
CA TYR A 13 20.13 -11.96 -6.16
C TYR A 13 21.41 -11.26 -6.68
N LEU A 14 21.99 -11.76 -7.77
CA LEU A 14 23.18 -11.15 -8.39
C LEU A 14 22.92 -9.70 -8.80
N PHE A 15 21.76 -9.45 -9.40
CA PHE A 15 21.35 -8.09 -9.76
C PHE A 15 21.24 -7.21 -8.50
N SER A 16 20.64 -7.72 -7.42
CA SER A 16 20.47 -6.97 -6.17
C SER A 16 21.80 -6.64 -5.46
N LEU A 17 22.90 -7.37 -5.74
CA LEU A 17 24.24 -7.07 -5.20
C LEU A 17 24.85 -5.79 -5.79
N LEU A 18 24.48 -5.43 -6.99
CA LEU A 18 25.02 -4.24 -7.67
C LEU A 18 24.86 -2.98 -6.79
N PRO A 19 25.78 -2.01 -6.85
CA PRO A 19 25.62 -0.71 -6.21
C PRO A 19 24.37 0.02 -6.70
N LEU A 20 23.68 0.79 -5.84
CA LEU A 20 22.49 1.56 -6.25
C LEU A 20 22.75 2.51 -7.42
N ARG A 21 23.98 3.02 -7.59
CA ARG A 21 24.33 3.83 -8.77
C ARG A 21 24.12 3.07 -10.06
N VAL A 22 24.48 1.78 -10.11
CA VAL A 22 24.26 0.92 -11.28
C VAL A 22 22.77 0.65 -11.49
N HIS A 23 22.03 0.39 -10.41
CA HIS A 23 20.57 0.25 -10.48
C HIS A 23 19.91 1.48 -11.10
N TYR A 24 20.36 2.70 -10.79
CA TYR A 24 19.79 3.91 -11.36
C TYR A 24 20.13 4.11 -12.85
N ILE A 25 21.29 3.66 -13.31
CA ILE A 25 21.59 3.62 -14.75
C ILE A 25 20.60 2.67 -15.45
N ILE A 26 20.36 1.50 -14.87
CA ILE A 26 19.39 0.55 -15.41
C ILE A 26 17.97 1.10 -15.34
N SER A 27 17.61 1.79 -14.26
CA SER A 27 16.32 2.49 -14.13
C SER A 27 16.12 3.53 -15.24
N ASP A 28 17.15 4.31 -15.56
CA ASP A 28 17.09 5.30 -16.63
C ASP A 28 16.91 4.64 -18.01
N LEU A 29 17.56 3.50 -18.26
CA LEU A 29 17.34 2.69 -19.47
C LEU A 29 15.92 2.10 -19.50
N MET A 30 15.43 1.60 -18.38
CA MET A 30 14.04 1.10 -18.24
C MET A 30 13.02 2.21 -18.51
N PHE A 31 13.28 3.44 -18.07
CA PHE A 31 12.42 4.58 -18.38
C PHE A 31 12.29 4.78 -19.90
N TRP A 32 13.38 4.82 -20.64
CA TRP A 32 13.35 4.94 -22.08
C TRP A 32 12.60 3.80 -22.76
N LEU A 33 12.74 2.58 -22.25
CA LEU A 33 12.01 1.42 -22.75
C LEU A 33 10.52 1.50 -22.46
N LEU A 34 10.13 1.70 -21.18
CA LEU A 34 8.74 1.62 -20.74
C LEU A 34 7.92 2.84 -21.17
N TYR A 35 8.50 4.04 -21.05
CA TYR A 35 7.82 5.28 -21.40
C TYR A 35 7.95 5.62 -22.89
N GLY A 36 9.16 5.51 -23.44
CA GLY A 36 9.47 5.91 -24.82
C GLY A 36 9.05 4.88 -25.88
N LEU A 37 9.47 3.61 -25.72
CA LEU A 37 9.29 2.60 -26.76
C LEU A 37 7.97 1.81 -26.59
N LEU A 38 7.74 1.25 -25.40
CA LEU A 38 6.61 0.34 -25.15
C LEU A 38 5.31 1.07 -24.80
N GLY A 39 5.38 2.30 -24.28
CA GLY A 39 4.21 3.04 -23.84
C GLY A 39 3.42 2.30 -22.75
N TYR A 40 4.10 1.58 -21.82
CA TYR A 40 3.49 0.72 -20.82
C TYR A 40 2.40 1.45 -20.03
N ARG A 41 1.14 1.05 -20.23
CA ARG A 41 -0.04 1.60 -19.56
C ARG A 41 -0.22 3.13 -19.67
N ARG A 42 0.40 3.82 -20.63
CA ARG A 42 0.37 5.28 -20.75
C ARG A 42 -1.06 5.84 -20.82
N LYS A 43 -1.98 5.15 -21.50
CA LYS A 43 -3.40 5.57 -21.56
C LYS A 43 -4.03 5.60 -20.16
N VAL A 44 -3.79 4.57 -19.34
CA VAL A 44 -4.30 4.50 -17.96
C VAL A 44 -3.68 5.57 -17.09
N VAL A 45 -2.35 5.69 -17.12
CA VAL A 45 -1.60 6.69 -16.32
C VAL A 45 -2.07 8.09 -16.65
N TYR A 46 -2.10 8.44 -17.94
CA TYR A 46 -2.51 9.78 -18.36
C TYR A 46 -3.97 10.07 -18.04
N SER A 47 -4.89 9.13 -18.27
CA SER A 47 -6.30 9.26 -17.92
C SER A 47 -6.50 9.50 -16.42
N ASN A 48 -5.81 8.71 -15.59
CA ASN A 48 -5.88 8.89 -14.13
C ASN A 48 -5.36 10.27 -13.69
N ILE A 49 -4.22 10.73 -14.24
CA ILE A 49 -3.63 12.03 -13.89
C ILE A 49 -4.53 13.18 -14.36
N SER A 50 -4.96 13.17 -15.63
CA SER A 50 -5.74 14.28 -16.20
C SER A 50 -7.11 14.42 -15.53
N SER A 51 -7.78 13.33 -15.19
CA SER A 51 -9.04 13.37 -14.47
C SER A 51 -8.90 13.76 -13.00
N SER A 52 -7.72 13.50 -12.39
CA SER A 52 -7.43 13.88 -10.99
C SER A 52 -6.99 15.33 -10.83
N PHE A 53 -6.49 15.97 -11.88
CA PHE A 53 -6.01 17.36 -11.88
C PHE A 53 -6.57 18.14 -13.08
N PRO A 54 -7.90 18.29 -13.16
CA PRO A 54 -8.53 19.00 -14.28
C PRO A 54 -8.15 20.47 -14.40
N GLU A 55 -7.62 21.05 -13.31
CA GLU A 55 -7.14 22.43 -13.24
C GLU A 55 -5.76 22.65 -13.86
N LYS A 56 -5.01 21.56 -14.14
CA LYS A 56 -3.63 21.67 -14.64
C LYS A 56 -3.58 21.72 -16.16
N SER A 57 -2.61 22.46 -16.68
CA SER A 57 -2.32 22.50 -18.11
C SER A 57 -1.81 21.14 -18.63
N GLU A 58 -1.95 20.91 -19.94
CA GLU A 58 -1.44 19.70 -20.60
C GLU A 58 0.07 19.50 -20.35
N GLU A 59 0.85 20.59 -20.32
CA GLU A 59 2.28 20.54 -20.06
C GLU A 59 2.57 20.04 -18.63
N GLU A 60 1.85 20.54 -17.62
CA GLU A 60 1.96 20.10 -16.23
C GLU A 60 1.57 18.62 -16.07
N LEU A 61 0.47 18.20 -16.72
CA LEU A 61 0.01 16.81 -16.70
C LEU A 61 1.06 15.87 -17.31
N ARG A 62 1.68 16.26 -18.44
CA ARG A 62 2.78 15.49 -19.06
C ARG A 62 4.04 15.47 -18.21
N LYS A 63 4.32 16.53 -17.47
CA LYS A 63 5.43 16.57 -16.52
C LYS A 63 5.22 15.56 -15.39
N ILE A 64 4.00 15.49 -14.83
CA ILE A 64 3.63 14.51 -13.80
C ILE A 64 3.73 13.10 -14.38
N GLU A 65 3.16 12.84 -15.58
CA GLU A 65 3.24 11.53 -16.25
C GLU A 65 4.70 11.08 -16.39
N ARG A 66 5.55 11.93 -16.92
CA ARG A 66 6.98 11.62 -17.13
C ARG A 66 7.71 11.40 -15.80
N GLY A 67 7.43 12.24 -14.79
CA GLY A 67 7.97 12.10 -13.45
C GLY A 67 7.59 10.76 -12.82
N PHE A 68 6.32 10.35 -12.98
CA PHE A 68 5.84 9.06 -12.53
C PHE A 68 6.64 7.89 -13.13
N TYR A 69 6.90 7.87 -14.44
CA TYR A 69 7.66 6.77 -15.05
C TYR A 69 9.12 6.73 -14.59
N HIS A 70 9.76 7.88 -14.38
CA HIS A 70 11.11 7.92 -13.78
C HIS A 70 11.08 7.34 -12.37
N PHE A 71 10.12 7.77 -11.54
CA PHE A 71 9.95 7.25 -10.20
C PHE A 71 9.63 5.75 -10.20
N PHE A 72 8.71 5.31 -11.06
CA PHE A 72 8.28 3.90 -11.14
C PHE A 72 9.44 2.97 -11.49
N CYS A 73 10.31 3.38 -12.42
CA CYS A 73 11.52 2.62 -12.75
C CYS A 73 12.50 2.58 -11.57
N ASP A 74 12.69 3.70 -10.87
CA ASP A 74 13.51 3.74 -9.64
C ASP A 74 12.96 2.80 -8.58
N TYR A 75 11.64 2.85 -8.33
CA TYR A 75 10.96 1.98 -7.39
C TYR A 75 11.18 0.49 -7.70
N LEU A 76 11.12 0.09 -8.97
CA LEU A 76 11.33 -1.31 -9.37
C LEU A 76 12.75 -1.79 -9.02
N VAL A 77 13.78 -1.02 -9.36
CA VAL A 77 15.17 -1.41 -9.06
C VAL A 77 15.50 -1.32 -7.57
N GLU A 78 14.92 -0.37 -6.85
CA GLU A 78 15.06 -0.23 -5.40
C GLU A 78 14.37 -1.38 -4.66
N SER A 79 13.23 -1.88 -5.17
CA SER A 79 12.55 -3.06 -4.62
C SER A 79 13.40 -4.32 -4.77
N VAL A 80 14.10 -4.47 -5.91
CA VAL A 80 15.09 -5.56 -6.07
C VAL A 80 16.23 -5.40 -5.08
N LYS A 81 16.73 -4.18 -4.87
CA LYS A 81 17.82 -3.88 -3.94
C LYS A 81 17.50 -4.23 -2.49
N LEU A 82 16.22 -4.23 -2.10
CA LEU A 82 15.78 -4.60 -0.76
C LEU A 82 16.28 -6.00 -0.34
N MET A 83 16.53 -6.90 -1.30
CA MET A 83 17.05 -8.24 -1.02
C MET A 83 18.45 -8.25 -0.41
N THR A 84 19.31 -7.27 -0.73
CA THR A 84 20.74 -7.28 -0.30
C THR A 84 21.19 -6.01 0.41
N ILE A 85 20.37 -4.95 0.44
CA ILE A 85 20.73 -3.71 1.14
C ILE A 85 20.98 -3.99 2.62
N SER A 86 22.05 -3.43 3.21
CA SER A 86 22.32 -3.58 4.64
C SER A 86 21.34 -2.73 5.48
N LYS A 87 21.12 -3.12 6.73
CA LYS A 87 20.27 -2.39 7.66
C LYS A 87 20.74 -0.94 7.84
N GLU A 88 22.06 -0.71 7.97
CA GLU A 88 22.65 0.62 8.13
C GLU A 88 22.44 1.49 6.91
N ASN A 89 22.57 0.90 5.70
CA ASN A 89 22.36 1.62 4.46
C ASN A 89 20.88 1.96 4.25
N LEU A 90 19.98 1.03 4.59
CA LEU A 90 18.55 1.27 4.53
C LEU A 90 18.11 2.33 5.55
N ARG A 91 18.60 2.29 6.80
CA ARG A 91 18.32 3.34 7.81
C ARG A 91 18.74 4.75 7.35
N ARG A 92 19.83 4.88 6.62
CA ARG A 92 20.26 6.17 6.06
C ARG A 92 19.39 6.67 4.91
N ARG A 93 18.66 5.76 4.25
CA ARG A 93 17.89 6.06 3.03
C ARG A 93 16.39 6.12 3.26
N MET A 94 15.92 5.49 4.32
CA MET A 94 14.52 5.47 4.72
C MET A 94 14.45 5.83 6.18
N THR A 95 13.98 7.04 6.47
CA THR A 95 13.83 7.58 7.82
C THR A 95 12.35 7.65 8.21
N PHE A 96 12.06 7.52 9.50
CA PHE A 96 10.71 7.62 10.04
C PHE A 96 10.67 8.70 11.11
N LYS A 97 9.98 9.81 10.82
CA LYS A 97 9.67 10.85 11.81
C LYS A 97 8.42 10.45 12.59
N GLY A 98 8.39 10.70 13.88
CA GLY A 98 7.24 10.37 14.73
C GLY A 98 7.16 8.89 15.13
N ALA A 99 8.22 8.08 14.90
CA ALA A 99 8.25 6.68 15.31
C ALA A 99 8.11 6.51 16.83
N GLU A 100 8.55 7.49 17.60
CA GLU A 100 8.40 7.57 19.06
C GLU A 100 6.93 7.53 19.51
N MET A 101 5.99 8.06 18.73
CA MET A 101 4.56 7.97 19.04
C MET A 101 4.05 6.52 19.00
N ILE A 102 4.61 5.70 18.12
CA ILE A 102 4.30 4.26 18.07
C ILE A 102 4.84 3.60 19.35
N ASP A 103 6.06 3.93 19.76
CA ASP A 103 6.69 3.36 20.96
C ASP A 103 5.92 3.71 22.22
N GLU A 104 5.39 4.93 22.35
CA GLU A 104 4.50 5.35 23.44
C GLU A 104 3.23 4.50 23.49
N VAL A 105 2.57 4.31 22.35
CA VAL A 105 1.36 3.49 22.25
C VAL A 105 1.64 2.04 22.60
N VAL A 106 2.73 1.48 22.08
CA VAL A 106 3.16 0.11 22.38
C VAL A 106 3.52 -0.05 23.87
N ALA A 107 4.13 0.96 24.48
CA ALA A 107 4.45 0.95 25.91
C ALA A 107 3.20 0.88 26.81
N SER A 108 2.08 1.45 26.36
CA SER A 108 0.77 1.31 27.04
C SER A 108 0.10 -0.05 26.83
N GLY A 109 0.70 -0.95 26.05
CA GLY A 109 0.13 -2.27 25.70
C GLY A 109 -0.86 -2.22 24.52
N GLN A 110 -1.06 -1.04 23.91
CA GLN A 110 -1.95 -0.89 22.76
C GLN A 110 -1.21 -1.24 21.46
N SER A 111 -1.93 -1.86 20.52
CA SER A 111 -1.43 -2.14 19.16
C SER A 111 -1.70 -0.96 18.21
N CYS A 112 -0.99 -0.91 17.09
CA CYS A 112 -1.10 0.14 16.08
C CYS A 112 -1.53 -0.42 14.73
N ALA A 113 -2.44 0.29 14.05
CA ALA A 113 -2.77 0.14 12.64
C ALA A 113 -2.21 1.35 11.89
N ILE A 114 -1.35 1.11 10.91
CA ILE A 114 -0.72 2.17 10.10
C ILE A 114 -1.29 2.13 8.70
N TYR A 115 -2.03 3.16 8.32
CA TYR A 115 -2.46 3.35 6.95
C TYR A 115 -1.37 3.97 6.11
N LEU A 116 -1.20 3.47 4.90
CA LEU A 116 -0.30 4.03 3.90
C LEU A 116 -0.85 3.80 2.49
N GLY A 117 -0.36 4.58 1.53
CA GLY A 117 -0.67 4.43 0.12
C GLY A 117 0.50 3.84 -0.68
N HIS A 118 0.25 3.51 -1.95
CA HIS A 118 1.32 3.21 -2.90
C HIS A 118 2.01 4.52 -3.35
N LEU A 119 2.53 5.27 -2.36
CA LEU A 119 3.20 6.55 -2.51
C LEU A 119 4.68 6.39 -2.12
N GLY A 120 5.59 6.93 -2.92
CA GLY A 120 7.02 6.78 -2.68
C GLY A 120 7.48 5.31 -2.69
N ASN A 121 8.50 4.98 -1.91
CA ASN A 121 8.98 3.60 -1.83
C ASN A 121 8.32 2.81 -0.70
N TRP A 122 7.08 2.38 -0.91
CA TRP A 122 6.31 1.59 0.06
C TRP A 122 6.94 0.22 0.41
N GLU A 123 7.80 -0.36 -0.44
CA GLU A 123 8.52 -1.59 -0.10
C GLU A 123 9.54 -1.38 1.03
N TRP A 124 10.19 -0.20 1.05
CA TRP A 124 11.15 0.11 2.09
C TRP A 124 10.50 0.44 3.46
N VAL A 125 9.17 0.62 3.51
CA VAL A 125 8.43 0.70 4.79
C VAL A 125 8.61 -0.58 5.62
N SER A 126 8.92 -1.72 4.99
CA SER A 126 9.30 -2.95 5.68
C SER A 126 10.49 -2.80 6.64
N SER A 127 11.23 -1.66 6.58
CA SER A 127 12.30 -1.31 7.50
C SER A 127 11.85 -0.62 8.80
N LEU A 128 10.57 -0.34 8.97
CA LEU A 128 10.02 0.25 10.20
C LEU A 128 10.49 -0.47 11.49
N PRO A 129 10.66 -1.82 11.53
CA PRO A 129 11.20 -2.51 12.71
C PRO A 129 12.60 -2.05 13.15
N LEU A 130 13.35 -1.35 12.31
CA LEU A 130 14.65 -0.78 12.67
C LEU A 130 14.53 0.54 13.47
N TRP A 131 13.30 1.09 13.58
CA TRP A 131 13.02 2.42 14.13
C TRP A 131 12.11 2.41 15.35
N VAL A 132 11.33 1.33 15.53
CA VAL A 132 10.40 1.18 16.65
C VAL A 132 10.90 0.12 17.65
N THR A 133 10.31 0.14 18.85
CA THR A 133 10.65 -0.79 19.91
C THR A 133 10.52 -2.26 19.49
N PRO A 134 11.48 -3.14 19.85
CA PRO A 134 11.40 -4.57 19.57
C PRO A 134 10.29 -5.30 20.38
N LYS A 135 9.65 -4.61 21.34
CA LYS A 135 8.51 -5.16 22.09
C LYS A 135 7.30 -5.41 21.22
N ALA A 136 7.15 -4.62 20.12
CA ALA A 136 6.06 -4.81 19.16
C ALA A 136 6.45 -5.77 18.03
N GLN A 137 5.48 -6.51 17.50
CA GLN A 137 5.63 -7.22 16.24
C GLN A 137 5.18 -6.32 15.09
N CYS A 138 6.13 -5.84 14.31
CA CYS A 138 5.81 -5.16 13.05
C CYS A 138 5.37 -6.16 11.99
N GLY A 139 4.34 -5.80 11.22
CA GLY A 139 3.81 -6.61 10.14
C GLY A 139 3.22 -5.78 9.02
N GLN A 140 3.06 -6.39 7.87
CA GLN A 140 2.41 -5.81 6.71
C GLN A 140 1.45 -6.80 6.08
N ILE A 141 0.30 -6.29 5.66
CA ILE A 141 -0.71 -7.11 5.01
C ILE A 141 -0.37 -7.21 3.53
N TYR A 142 -0.47 -8.41 2.97
CA TYR A 142 -0.24 -8.63 1.56
C TYR A 142 -1.26 -9.61 0.96
N HIS A 143 -1.44 -9.52 -0.36
CA HIS A 143 -2.18 -10.51 -1.12
C HIS A 143 -1.19 -11.55 -1.67
N PRO A 144 -1.31 -12.84 -1.32
CA PRO A 144 -0.45 -13.89 -1.84
C PRO A 144 -0.46 -13.93 -3.37
N LEU A 145 0.71 -14.06 -3.98
CA LEU A 145 0.82 -14.19 -5.42
C LEU A 145 0.42 -15.60 -5.87
N GLU A 146 -0.19 -15.69 -7.05
CA GLU A 146 -0.54 -17.00 -7.66
C GLU A 146 0.69 -17.89 -7.84
N ASN A 147 1.80 -17.29 -8.30
CA ASN A 147 3.06 -17.98 -8.40
C ASN A 147 3.76 -18.05 -7.04
N LYS A 148 3.70 -19.21 -6.39
CA LYS A 148 4.25 -19.47 -5.05
C LYS A 148 5.77 -19.22 -4.93
N ASP A 149 6.50 -19.36 -6.02
CA ASP A 149 7.95 -19.17 -6.02
C ASP A 149 8.30 -17.68 -5.99
N PHE A 150 7.60 -16.86 -6.79
CA PHE A 150 7.70 -15.40 -6.69
C PHE A 150 7.19 -14.87 -5.35
N ASP A 151 6.08 -15.40 -4.85
CA ASP A 151 5.56 -15.05 -3.52
C ASP A 151 6.63 -15.24 -2.44
N ARG A 152 7.27 -16.42 -2.41
CA ARG A 152 8.36 -16.72 -1.47
C ARG A 152 9.56 -15.75 -1.59
N LEU A 153 9.89 -15.35 -2.82
CA LEU A 153 10.97 -14.40 -3.08
C LEU A 153 10.68 -13.01 -2.46
N PHE A 154 9.47 -12.48 -2.72
CA PHE A 154 9.05 -11.21 -2.15
C PHE A 154 8.95 -11.25 -0.63
N LEU A 155 8.38 -12.32 -0.06
CA LEU A 155 8.32 -12.52 1.38
C LEU A 155 9.72 -12.50 2.02
N LYS A 156 10.69 -13.21 1.41
CA LYS A 156 12.07 -13.23 1.88
C LYS A 156 12.69 -11.82 1.91
N SER A 157 12.45 -11.01 0.89
CA SER A 157 12.96 -9.63 0.84
C SER A 157 12.30 -8.74 1.89
N ARG A 158 10.98 -8.76 2.01
CA ARG A 158 10.21 -7.91 2.92
C ARG A 158 10.42 -8.22 4.39
N GLN A 159 10.69 -9.48 4.73
CA GLN A 159 10.89 -9.91 6.13
C GLN A 159 12.32 -9.70 6.65
N ARG A 160 13.27 -9.35 5.80
CA ARG A 160 14.70 -9.22 6.18
C ARG A 160 14.95 -8.20 7.29
N MET A 161 14.09 -7.20 7.41
CA MET A 161 14.25 -6.12 8.40
C MET A 161 13.51 -6.41 9.71
N GLY A 162 12.85 -7.58 9.85
CA GLY A 162 12.17 -8.01 11.07
C GLY A 162 10.64 -7.86 11.03
N ALA A 163 10.06 -7.32 9.95
CA ALA A 163 8.62 -7.33 9.76
C ALA A 163 8.13 -8.73 9.38
N VAL A 164 6.88 -9.06 9.72
CA VAL A 164 6.21 -10.26 9.22
C VAL A 164 5.23 -9.89 8.10
N CYS A 165 5.11 -10.76 7.10
CA CYS A 165 4.09 -10.61 6.06
C CYS A 165 2.88 -11.47 6.43
N ILE A 166 1.70 -10.85 6.50
CA ILE A 166 0.46 -11.52 6.90
C ILE A 166 -0.47 -11.57 5.69
N PRO A 167 -0.89 -12.77 5.23
CA PRO A 167 -1.90 -12.88 4.19
C PRO A 167 -3.19 -12.15 4.59
N MET A 168 -3.79 -11.40 3.66
CA MET A 168 -4.98 -10.58 3.93
C MET A 168 -6.12 -11.38 4.59
N ALA A 169 -6.36 -12.62 4.14
CA ALA A 169 -7.39 -13.50 4.72
C ALA A 169 -7.10 -13.92 6.17
N GLU A 170 -5.85 -13.84 6.62
CA GLU A 170 -5.40 -14.26 7.96
C GLU A 170 -5.21 -13.09 8.93
N THR A 171 -5.39 -11.86 8.48
CA THR A 171 -5.05 -10.65 9.24
C THR A 171 -5.62 -10.65 10.65
N LEU A 172 -6.94 -10.79 10.79
CA LEU A 172 -7.60 -10.74 12.11
C LEU A 172 -7.12 -11.90 13.01
N ARG A 173 -7.00 -13.11 12.45
CA ARG A 173 -6.53 -14.28 13.19
C ARG A 173 -5.12 -14.07 13.75
N LYS A 174 -4.20 -13.58 12.90
CA LYS A 174 -2.82 -13.34 13.31
C LYS A 174 -2.68 -12.24 14.37
N ILE A 175 -3.42 -11.16 14.25
CA ILE A 175 -3.42 -10.10 15.28
C ILE A 175 -3.93 -10.65 16.62
N LEU A 176 -5.00 -11.48 16.61
CA LEU A 176 -5.51 -12.11 17.82
C LEU A 176 -4.54 -13.13 18.43
N GLU A 177 -3.77 -13.86 17.61
CA GLU A 177 -2.71 -14.76 18.09
C GLU A 177 -1.64 -13.97 18.86
N TYR A 178 -1.15 -12.84 18.33
CA TYR A 178 -0.18 -11.97 19.04
C TYR A 178 -0.79 -11.36 20.31
N ARG A 179 -2.05 -10.93 20.27
CA ARG A 179 -2.74 -10.42 21.45
C ARG A 179 -2.83 -11.45 22.60
N LYS A 180 -3.07 -12.73 22.28
CA LYS A 180 -3.06 -13.83 23.28
C LYS A 180 -1.66 -14.04 23.90
N GLN A 181 -0.60 -13.65 23.20
CA GLN A 181 0.77 -13.68 23.69
C GLN A 181 1.18 -12.40 24.42
N ASN A 182 0.26 -11.48 24.69
CA ASN A 182 0.50 -10.14 25.23
C ASN A 182 1.55 -9.36 24.43
N LYS A 183 1.62 -9.59 23.12
CA LYS A 183 2.56 -8.94 22.21
C LYS A 183 1.82 -7.91 21.35
N PRO A 184 2.00 -6.59 21.60
CA PRO A 184 1.46 -5.56 20.75
C PRO A 184 1.95 -5.71 19.30
N VAL A 185 1.10 -5.33 18.35
CA VAL A 185 1.43 -5.37 16.93
C VAL A 185 1.40 -3.97 16.32
N VAL A 186 2.24 -3.75 15.31
CA VAL A 186 2.28 -2.55 14.48
C VAL A 186 2.09 -3.01 13.03
N ILE A 187 0.88 -2.88 12.50
CA ILE A 187 0.49 -3.47 11.22
C ILE A 187 0.27 -2.39 10.18
N GLY A 188 1.00 -2.49 9.06
CA GLY A 188 0.82 -1.64 7.88
C GLY A 188 -0.31 -2.16 6.97
N PHE A 189 -1.21 -1.24 6.59
CA PHE A 189 -2.33 -1.47 5.67
C PHE A 189 -2.20 -0.52 4.48
N ILE A 190 -1.82 -1.04 3.32
CA ILE A 190 -1.88 -0.29 2.06
C ILE A 190 -3.32 -0.38 1.54
N SER A 191 -4.08 0.71 1.61
CA SER A 191 -5.54 0.69 1.44
C SER A 191 -6.07 1.52 0.27
N ASP A 192 -5.20 1.99 -0.63
CA ASP A 192 -5.53 2.93 -1.72
C ASP A 192 -5.91 2.27 -3.05
N GLN A 193 -5.90 0.94 -3.14
CA GLN A 193 -6.34 0.23 -4.35
C GLN A 193 -7.85 -0.04 -4.35
N VAL A 194 -8.38 -0.33 -5.56
CA VAL A 194 -9.82 -0.59 -5.74
C VAL A 194 -10.23 -1.89 -5.05
N PRO A 195 -11.27 -1.88 -4.20
CA PRO A 195 -11.82 -3.09 -3.60
C PRO A 195 -12.52 -3.98 -4.63
N PHE A 196 -12.67 -5.28 -4.37
CA PHE A 196 -13.60 -6.13 -5.10
C PHE A 196 -15.04 -5.65 -4.89
N TRP A 197 -15.94 -5.90 -5.85
CA TRP A 197 -17.33 -5.46 -5.80
C TRP A 197 -18.01 -5.80 -4.47
N THR A 198 -17.87 -7.03 -4.02
CA THR A 198 -18.47 -7.52 -2.76
C THR A 198 -17.86 -6.92 -1.50
N ASN A 199 -16.78 -6.14 -1.62
CA ASN A 199 -16.08 -5.48 -0.51
C ASN A 199 -16.26 -3.95 -0.52
N ILE A 200 -17.13 -3.42 -1.40
CA ILE A 200 -17.43 -1.99 -1.47
C ILE A 200 -18.52 -1.68 -0.44
N HIS A 201 -18.14 -1.08 0.68
CA HIS A 201 -19.08 -0.67 1.75
C HIS A 201 -19.12 0.84 1.95
N HIS A 202 -18.18 1.57 1.37
CA HIS A 202 -18.07 3.01 1.52
C HIS A 202 -17.42 3.64 0.29
N TRP A 203 -17.79 4.89 0.03
CA TRP A 203 -17.27 5.72 -1.05
C TRP A 203 -16.82 7.06 -0.47
N VAL A 204 -15.76 7.60 -1.02
CA VAL A 204 -15.19 8.90 -0.65
C VAL A 204 -14.89 9.72 -1.89
N ASP A 205 -14.92 11.04 -1.77
CA ASP A 205 -14.33 11.91 -2.78
C ASP A 205 -12.81 11.85 -2.64
N PHE A 206 -12.14 11.44 -3.71
CA PHE A 206 -10.69 11.30 -3.73
C PHE A 206 -10.14 11.64 -5.11
N LEU A 207 -9.29 12.67 -5.17
CA LEU A 207 -8.69 13.18 -6.40
C LEU A 207 -9.74 13.48 -7.49
N ASN A 208 -10.81 14.21 -7.12
CA ASN A 208 -11.93 14.57 -7.97
C ASN A 208 -12.79 13.40 -8.49
N HIS A 209 -12.76 12.25 -7.81
CA HIS A 209 -13.54 11.08 -8.17
C HIS A 209 -14.35 10.55 -7.00
N ASP A 210 -15.59 10.14 -7.24
CA ASP A 210 -16.34 9.27 -6.35
C ASP A 210 -15.69 7.88 -6.33
N THR A 211 -15.09 7.52 -5.20
CA THR A 211 -14.09 6.46 -5.12
C THR A 211 -14.49 5.38 -4.13
N PRO A 212 -14.65 4.11 -4.57
CA PRO A 212 -14.88 2.99 -3.66
C PRO A 212 -13.62 2.66 -2.87
N VAL A 213 -13.79 2.39 -1.56
CA VAL A 213 -12.67 2.23 -0.64
C VAL A 213 -12.72 0.94 0.17
N LEU A 214 -11.54 0.47 0.60
CA LEU A 214 -11.39 -0.67 1.50
C LEU A 214 -11.61 -0.20 2.96
N THR A 215 -12.57 -0.81 3.64
CA THR A 215 -12.92 -0.49 5.04
C THR A 215 -12.43 -1.55 6.04
N GLY A 216 -11.73 -2.58 5.57
CA GLY A 216 -11.32 -3.71 6.40
C GLY A 216 -10.35 -3.34 7.52
N ALA A 217 -9.41 -2.44 7.25
CA ALA A 217 -8.44 -1.96 8.22
C ALA A 217 -9.13 -1.21 9.38
N GLU A 218 -10.08 -0.30 9.07
CA GLU A 218 -10.86 0.41 10.07
C GLU A 218 -11.68 -0.55 10.95
N ARG A 219 -12.38 -1.52 10.34
CA ARG A 219 -13.16 -2.51 11.10
C ARG A 219 -12.27 -3.30 12.07
N ILE A 220 -11.06 -3.65 11.68
CA ILE A 220 -10.09 -4.34 12.55
C ILE A 220 -9.60 -3.41 13.65
N ALA A 221 -9.18 -2.19 13.30
CA ALA A 221 -8.67 -1.22 14.26
C ALA A 221 -9.71 -0.89 15.34
N ARG A 222 -10.97 -0.61 14.96
CA ARG A 222 -12.08 -0.35 15.88
C ARG A 222 -12.38 -1.55 16.79
N LYS A 223 -12.51 -2.75 16.20
CA LYS A 223 -12.80 -3.98 16.96
C LYS A 223 -11.73 -4.33 17.97
N LEU A 224 -10.47 -4.08 17.64
CA LEU A 224 -9.32 -4.42 18.49
C LEU A 224 -8.76 -3.24 19.26
N LYS A 225 -9.39 -2.05 19.14
CA LYS A 225 -8.98 -0.79 19.79
C LYS A 225 -7.52 -0.43 19.52
N GLN A 226 -7.09 -0.56 18.26
CA GLN A 226 -5.73 -0.23 17.84
C GLN A 226 -5.62 1.28 17.61
N ALA A 227 -4.57 1.93 18.10
CA ALA A 227 -4.27 3.29 17.69
C ALA A 227 -4.03 3.34 16.18
N VAL A 228 -4.55 4.34 15.52
CA VAL A 228 -4.51 4.46 14.06
C VAL A 228 -3.61 5.63 13.66
N PHE A 229 -2.68 5.33 12.77
CA PHE A 229 -1.74 6.30 12.20
C PHE A 229 -1.84 6.31 10.68
N PHE A 230 -1.48 7.44 10.08
CA PHE A 230 -1.16 7.58 8.67
C PHE A 230 0.35 7.70 8.50
N LEU A 231 0.90 7.03 7.51
CA LEU A 231 2.31 7.12 7.13
C LEU A 231 2.42 7.94 5.85
N ASP A 232 2.86 9.19 6.00
CA ASP A 232 3.04 10.15 4.93
C ASP A 232 4.45 10.05 4.35
N MET A 233 4.56 9.52 3.13
CA MET A 233 5.84 9.22 2.48
C MET A 233 6.30 10.38 1.61
N HIS A 234 7.54 10.83 1.81
CA HIS A 234 8.18 11.86 1.02
C HIS A 234 9.48 11.37 0.38
N ARG A 235 9.68 11.67 -0.89
CA ARG A 235 10.98 11.47 -1.55
C ARG A 235 11.84 12.71 -1.35
N ILE A 236 12.90 12.61 -0.56
CA ILE A 236 13.84 13.70 -0.32
C ILE A 236 14.75 13.93 -1.53
N ARG A 237 15.23 12.84 -2.11
CA ARG A 237 16.00 12.76 -3.36
C ARG A 237 16.00 11.34 -3.86
N ARG A 238 16.52 11.10 -5.05
CA ARG A 238 16.62 9.74 -5.63
C ARG A 238 17.29 8.76 -4.65
N GLY A 239 16.55 7.73 -4.24
CA GLY A 239 16.98 6.71 -3.30
C GLY A 239 17.06 7.14 -1.84
N TYR A 240 16.39 8.23 -1.48
CA TYR A 240 16.25 8.70 -0.11
C TYR A 240 14.82 9.13 0.15
N TYR A 241 14.22 8.56 1.18
CA TYR A 241 12.83 8.75 1.56
C TYR A 241 12.71 9.07 3.04
N GLU A 242 11.69 9.80 3.38
CA GLU A 242 11.27 10.08 4.72
C GLU A 242 9.78 9.77 4.85
N ALA A 243 9.41 9.02 5.86
CA ALA A 243 8.03 8.76 6.21
C ALA A 243 7.69 9.49 7.51
N GLU A 244 6.72 10.36 7.49
CA GLU A 244 6.18 11.02 8.67
C GLU A 244 4.99 10.22 9.21
N ILE A 245 5.04 9.82 10.47
CA ILE A 245 3.99 9.08 11.16
C ILE A 245 3.05 10.10 11.80
N LYS A 246 1.79 10.14 11.36
CA LYS A 246 0.76 11.08 11.82
C LYS A 246 -0.34 10.32 12.53
N LEU A 247 -0.68 10.75 13.74
CA LEU A 247 -1.77 10.15 14.49
C LEU A 247 -3.13 10.52 13.87
N ILE A 248 -3.97 9.53 13.58
CA ILE A 248 -5.38 9.74 13.25
C ILE A 248 -6.19 9.67 14.55
N THR A 249 -6.06 8.58 15.31
CA THR A 249 -6.76 8.44 16.62
C THR A 249 -6.10 7.38 17.50
N ARG A 250 -6.15 7.58 18.82
CA ARG A 250 -5.86 6.52 19.82
C ARG A 250 -7.10 5.74 20.23
N GLU A 251 -8.29 6.24 19.93
CA GLU A 251 -9.58 5.68 20.36
C GLU A 251 -10.49 5.43 19.15
N PRO A 252 -10.13 4.47 18.26
CA PRO A 252 -10.85 4.25 17.01
C PRO A 252 -12.31 3.81 17.22
N GLU A 253 -12.64 3.20 18.38
CA GLU A 253 -14.00 2.80 18.73
C GLU A 253 -14.94 3.99 18.99
N LYS A 254 -14.41 5.17 19.32
CA LYS A 254 -15.18 6.40 19.55
C LYS A 254 -15.47 7.20 18.28
N MET A 255 -14.74 6.91 17.19
CA MET A 255 -14.97 7.58 15.90
C MET A 255 -16.22 7.03 15.20
N GLU A 256 -16.84 7.85 14.37
CA GLU A 256 -17.98 7.42 13.56
C GLU A 256 -17.56 6.35 12.53
N GLN A 257 -18.52 5.62 12.02
CA GLN A 257 -18.26 4.58 11.02
C GLN A 257 -17.72 5.20 9.74
N TYR A 258 -16.59 4.69 9.24
CA TYR A 258 -15.84 5.12 8.07
C TYR A 258 -15.13 6.47 8.21
N GLU A 259 -15.18 7.11 9.36
CA GLU A 259 -14.47 8.36 9.61
C GLU A 259 -12.94 8.20 9.51
N ILE A 260 -12.40 7.10 10.04
CA ILE A 260 -10.97 6.78 9.95
C ILE A 260 -10.54 6.61 8.49
N THR A 261 -11.33 5.86 7.71
CA THR A 261 -11.06 5.61 6.30
C THR A 261 -11.12 6.91 5.50
N THR A 262 -12.11 7.76 5.77
CA THR A 262 -12.25 9.08 5.14
C THR A 262 -11.08 10.01 5.50
N ALA A 263 -10.67 10.05 6.78
CA ALA A 263 -9.51 10.82 7.22
C ALA A 263 -8.22 10.36 6.52
N TYR A 264 -8.01 9.04 6.40
CA TYR A 264 -6.88 8.48 5.66
C TYR A 264 -6.85 8.95 4.20
N PHE A 265 -7.97 8.86 3.48
CA PHE A 265 -8.01 9.26 2.07
C PHE A 265 -7.79 10.75 1.89
N ARG A 266 -8.29 11.60 2.79
CA ARG A 266 -8.00 13.03 2.78
C ARG A 266 -6.51 13.31 2.96
N MET A 267 -5.86 12.67 3.95
CA MET A 267 -4.42 12.85 4.19
C MET A 267 -3.58 12.33 3.03
N LEU A 268 -3.97 11.19 2.44
CA LEU A 268 -3.29 10.63 1.26
C LEU A 268 -3.42 11.56 0.05
N GLU A 269 -4.62 12.12 -0.18
CA GLU A 269 -4.84 13.08 -1.27
C GLU A 269 -3.96 14.33 -1.11
N GLU A 270 -3.88 14.88 0.10
CA GLU A 270 -2.98 16.01 0.39
C GLU A 270 -1.51 15.69 0.04
N SER A 271 -1.06 14.47 0.37
CA SER A 271 0.30 14.02 0.05
C SER A 271 0.52 13.86 -1.45
N ILE A 272 -0.46 13.27 -2.16
CA ILE A 272 -0.39 13.10 -3.63
C ILE A 272 -0.41 14.46 -4.32
N ARG A 273 -1.25 15.40 -3.89
CA ARG A 273 -1.31 16.75 -4.49
C ARG A 273 0.00 17.53 -4.35
N LYS A 274 0.76 17.30 -3.27
CA LYS A 274 2.09 17.91 -3.05
C LYS A 274 3.17 17.37 -3.98
N ALA A 275 3.12 16.06 -4.29
CA ALA A 275 4.14 15.38 -5.09
C ALA A 275 3.49 14.27 -5.94
N PRO A 276 2.70 14.65 -6.96
CA PRO A 276 1.82 13.73 -7.67
C PRO A 276 2.58 12.65 -8.44
N GLU A 277 3.82 12.90 -8.87
CA GLU A 277 4.63 11.93 -9.61
C GLU A 277 4.99 10.67 -8.80
N PHE A 278 4.80 10.66 -7.46
CA PHE A 278 5.23 9.55 -6.61
C PHE A 278 4.12 8.58 -6.22
N TRP A 279 2.89 8.76 -6.71
CA TRP A 279 1.81 7.81 -6.49
C TRP A 279 1.68 6.81 -7.65
N LEU A 280 1.11 5.62 -7.39
CA LEU A 280 1.03 4.51 -8.35
C LEU A 280 -0.07 4.71 -9.41
N TRP A 281 0.13 5.65 -10.34
CA TRP A 281 -0.82 5.99 -11.40
C TRP A 281 -1.10 4.85 -12.40
N SER A 282 -0.25 3.84 -12.47
CA SER A 282 -0.46 2.70 -13.36
C SER A 282 -1.56 1.74 -12.89
N HIS A 283 -2.05 1.87 -11.65
CA HIS A 283 -3.22 1.14 -11.18
C HIS A 283 -4.49 1.75 -11.75
N ASN A 284 -5.39 0.93 -12.37
CA ASN A 284 -6.69 1.41 -12.86
C ASN A 284 -7.63 1.60 -11.67
N ARG A 285 -7.48 2.75 -10.95
CA ARG A 285 -8.09 3.00 -9.65
C ARG A 285 -9.60 3.14 -9.73
N TRP A 286 -10.10 3.84 -10.76
CA TRP A 286 -11.51 4.21 -10.91
C TRP A 286 -12.26 3.34 -11.92
N LYS A 287 -11.86 2.06 -12.06
CA LYS A 287 -12.52 1.10 -12.95
C LYS A 287 -13.88 0.60 -12.46
N ARG A 288 -14.29 0.97 -11.24
CA ARG A 288 -15.57 0.63 -10.64
C ARG A 288 -16.27 1.90 -10.24
N THR A 289 -17.42 2.18 -10.87
CA THR A 289 -18.20 3.37 -10.60
C THR A 289 -19.37 3.07 -9.66
N ARG A 290 -19.92 4.10 -9.03
CA ARG A 290 -21.10 3.97 -8.15
C ARG A 290 -22.34 3.59 -8.97
N GLU A 291 -22.46 4.10 -10.20
CA GLU A 291 -23.56 3.76 -11.10
C GLU A 291 -23.55 2.26 -11.38
N GLU A 292 -22.42 1.70 -11.84
CA GLU A 292 -22.29 0.26 -12.11
C GLU A 292 -22.50 -0.57 -10.84
N PHE A 293 -22.04 -0.09 -9.67
CA PHE A 293 -22.31 -0.75 -8.40
C PHE A 293 -23.80 -0.78 -8.10
N ASN A 294 -24.50 0.37 -8.22
CA ASN A 294 -25.92 0.49 -7.94
C ASN A 294 -26.79 -0.32 -8.91
N GLU A 295 -26.35 -0.51 -10.15
CA GLU A 295 -27.03 -1.36 -11.13
C GLU A 295 -26.93 -2.87 -10.75
N ARG A 296 -25.78 -3.31 -10.30
CA ARG A 296 -25.43 -4.74 -10.17
C ARG A 296 -25.49 -5.28 -8.76
N PHE A 297 -25.36 -4.43 -7.74
CA PHE A 297 -25.23 -4.83 -6.34
C PHE A 297 -26.16 -4.03 -5.43
N GLU A 298 -26.46 -4.61 -4.28
CA GLU A 298 -27.19 -3.98 -3.16
C GLU A 298 -26.55 -4.35 -1.82
N VAL A 299 -26.80 -3.55 -0.79
CA VAL A 299 -26.32 -3.80 0.56
C VAL A 299 -27.47 -4.29 1.43
N VAL A 300 -27.44 -5.55 1.82
CA VAL A 300 -28.44 -6.19 2.68
C VAL A 300 -27.79 -6.63 3.97
N ASN A 301 -28.24 -6.11 5.11
CA ASN A 301 -27.68 -6.42 6.45
C ASN A 301 -26.15 -6.27 6.51
N GLY A 302 -25.60 -5.22 5.87
CA GLY A 302 -24.16 -4.93 5.84
C GLY A 302 -23.34 -5.84 4.92
N LYS A 303 -23.98 -6.70 4.11
CA LYS A 303 -23.33 -7.52 3.08
C LYS A 303 -23.67 -6.98 1.70
N VAL A 304 -22.68 -6.92 0.84
CA VAL A 304 -22.86 -6.56 -0.58
C VAL A 304 -23.22 -7.82 -1.35
N LEU A 305 -24.41 -7.83 -1.95
CA LEU A 305 -24.96 -8.95 -2.71
C LEU A 305 -25.25 -8.51 -4.14
N PRO A 306 -25.07 -9.40 -5.14
CA PRO A 306 -25.55 -9.13 -6.51
C PRO A 306 -27.06 -8.98 -6.51
N LYS A 307 -27.61 -8.10 -7.35
CA LYS A 307 -29.06 -7.92 -7.53
C LYS A 307 -29.73 -9.05 -8.33
N ASP A 308 -28.94 -9.93 -8.94
CA ASP A 308 -29.46 -11.12 -9.62
C ASP A 308 -30.10 -12.07 -8.60
N THR A 309 -31.43 -12.04 -8.54
CA THR A 309 -32.23 -12.81 -7.59
C THR A 309 -32.12 -14.32 -7.79
N GLU A 310 -31.85 -14.78 -9.01
CA GLU A 310 -31.69 -16.22 -9.30
C GLU A 310 -30.36 -16.72 -8.72
N PHE A 311 -29.27 -16.00 -8.92
CA PHE A 311 -27.97 -16.33 -8.30
C PHE A 311 -28.05 -16.30 -6.77
N ASN A 312 -28.73 -15.31 -6.20
CA ASN A 312 -28.87 -15.16 -4.73
C ASN A 312 -29.70 -16.29 -4.12
N ARG A 313 -30.72 -16.81 -4.82
CA ARG A 313 -31.51 -17.99 -4.39
C ARG A 313 -30.69 -19.28 -4.48
N LEU A 314 -29.93 -19.47 -5.57
CA LEU A 314 -29.07 -20.64 -5.77
C LEU A 314 -27.95 -20.71 -4.72
N CYS A 315 -27.43 -19.57 -4.27
CA CYS A 315 -26.39 -19.49 -3.24
C CYS A 315 -26.94 -19.45 -1.81
N GLY A 316 -28.26 -19.51 -1.60
CA GLY A 316 -28.89 -19.44 -0.27
C GLY A 316 -28.66 -18.11 0.47
N LEU A 317 -28.36 -17.04 -0.27
CA LEU A 317 -28.05 -15.71 0.25
C LEU A 317 -29.31 -14.88 0.52
N VAL A 318 -30.43 -15.23 -0.12
CA VAL A 318 -31.77 -14.67 0.08
C VAL A 318 -32.76 -15.85 0.25
N LYS A 319 -33.67 -15.77 1.23
CA LYS A 319 -34.72 -16.75 1.43
C LYS A 319 -35.86 -16.58 0.42
#